data_9df692cc6320b6b16e443fcb58459daa
#
_entry.id   9df692cc6320b6b16e443fcb58459daa
#
_cell.length_a   1.000
_cell.length_b   1.000
_cell.length_c   1.000
_cell.angle_alpha   90.00
_cell.angle_beta   90.00
_cell.angle_gamma   90.00
#
_symmetry.space_group_name_H-M   'P 1'
#
loop_
_entity.id
_entity.type
_entity.pdbx_description
1 polymer ?
#
loop_
_entity_poly.entity_id
_entity_poly.type
_entity_poly.pdbx_seq_one_letter_code
_entity_poly.pdbx_strand_id
1 'polypeptide(L)'
;MTSSGVQVGPAIGLDAAAVAARVADGRVNAYRADASRSAWSIVRANVFTLFNAIVFACFGILFVIGRWQDALFGFAAIGNAVIGSFQEFRAKRALDRLALLNAAQARVRRDGAEVEIPPGEVVEDDILVLRAGDQIPADAEVVTARGLQVDESMLTGESDAVDKLPGSEVLSGSIVVAGEGAARVTKVGADSYANRFADEAKKF
;
A
#
# COMPACT_ATOMS: atom_id res chain seq x y z
N MET A 1 -27.49 29.89 -5.71
CA MET A 1 -27.76 28.47 -5.57
C MET A 1 -26.82 27.98 -4.49
N THR A 2 -27.32 27.91 -3.26
CA THR A 2 -26.57 27.52 -2.07
C THR A 2 -26.43 26.02 -2.08
N SER A 3 -25.18 25.54 -2.20
CA SER A 3 -24.82 24.15 -1.95
C SER A 3 -25.13 23.85 -0.49
N SER A 4 -26.18 23.07 -0.24
CA SER A 4 -26.46 22.47 1.06
C SER A 4 -25.37 21.44 1.36
N GLY A 5 -24.31 21.87 2.02
CA GLY A 5 -23.34 20.95 2.62
C GLY A 5 -24.07 20.09 3.65
N VAL A 6 -24.27 18.83 3.33
CA VAL A 6 -24.70 17.82 4.30
C VAL A 6 -23.62 17.80 5.37
N GLN A 7 -23.92 18.37 6.54
CA GLN A 7 -23.03 18.25 7.71
C GLN A 7 -23.11 16.79 8.18
N VAL A 8 -22.11 16.03 7.82
CA VAL A 8 -21.95 14.65 8.27
C VAL A 8 -21.59 14.69 9.75
N GLY A 9 -22.56 14.43 10.61
CA GLY A 9 -22.31 14.33 12.05
C GLY A 9 -21.45 13.09 12.34
N PRO A 10 -20.52 13.15 13.31
CA PRO A 10 -19.64 12.03 13.64
C PRO A 10 -20.38 10.75 14.10
N ALA A 11 -21.65 10.87 14.40
CA ALA A 11 -22.50 9.76 14.83
C ALA A 11 -23.03 8.91 13.66
N ILE A 12 -23.18 9.46 12.45
CA ILE A 12 -23.87 8.79 11.33
C ILE A 12 -22.86 8.40 10.22
N GLY A 13 -21.84 9.21 9.99
CA GLY A 13 -20.91 9.00 8.87
C GLY A 13 -21.50 9.33 7.52
N LEU A 14 -20.83 8.91 6.44
CA LEU A 14 -21.28 9.12 5.05
C LEU A 14 -22.34 8.08 4.67
N ASP A 15 -23.29 8.49 3.83
CA ASP A 15 -24.20 7.57 3.13
C ASP A 15 -23.55 7.01 1.85
N ALA A 16 -24.18 5.97 1.27
CA ALA A 16 -23.66 5.31 0.07
C ALA A 16 -23.55 6.25 -1.14
N ALA A 17 -24.45 7.24 -1.27
CA ALA A 17 -24.43 8.20 -2.38
C ALA A 17 -23.27 9.19 -2.24
N ALA A 18 -23.00 9.66 -1.01
CA ALA A 18 -21.87 10.53 -0.71
C ALA A 18 -20.52 9.82 -0.91
N VAL A 19 -20.43 8.53 -0.55
CA VAL A 19 -19.23 7.71 -0.82
C VAL A 19 -19.01 7.59 -2.33
N ALA A 20 -20.05 7.24 -3.11
CA ALA A 20 -19.94 7.09 -4.55
C ALA A 20 -19.51 8.40 -5.25
N ALA A 21 -20.01 9.55 -4.79
CA ALA A 21 -19.59 10.85 -5.29
C ALA A 21 -18.10 11.11 -5.06
N ARG A 22 -17.57 10.81 -3.86
CA ARG A 22 -16.15 10.98 -3.54
C ARG A 22 -15.24 10.05 -4.35
N VAL A 23 -15.68 8.82 -4.57
CA VAL A 23 -14.98 7.89 -5.44
C VAL A 23 -14.94 8.40 -6.88
N ALA A 24 -16.06 8.93 -7.40
CA ALA A 24 -16.12 9.51 -8.75
C ALA A 24 -15.23 10.75 -8.90
N ASP A 25 -15.10 11.55 -7.83
CA ASP A 25 -14.23 12.73 -7.78
C ASP A 25 -12.73 12.36 -7.56
N GLY A 26 -12.40 11.07 -7.40
CA GLY A 26 -11.04 10.61 -7.12
C GLY A 26 -10.58 10.86 -5.69
N ARG A 27 -11.46 11.25 -4.76
CA ARG A 27 -11.18 11.49 -3.35
C ARG A 27 -11.26 10.18 -2.54
N VAL A 28 -10.46 9.21 -2.97
CA VAL A 28 -10.38 7.86 -2.39
C VAL A 28 -8.93 7.51 -2.09
N ASN A 29 -8.70 6.76 -1.03
CA ASN A 29 -7.37 6.37 -0.57
C ASN A 29 -6.75 5.24 -1.43
N ALA A 30 -7.10 5.18 -2.72
CA ALA A 30 -6.59 4.23 -3.69
C ALA A 30 -5.15 4.60 -4.07
N TYR A 31 -4.19 4.35 -3.18
CA TYR A 31 -2.77 4.46 -3.48
C TYR A 31 -2.24 3.07 -3.89
N ARG A 32 -1.82 2.97 -5.14
CA ARG A 32 -1.01 1.83 -5.58
C ARG A 32 0.43 2.11 -5.22
N ALA A 33 0.86 1.61 -4.09
CA ALA A 33 2.29 1.39 -3.92
C ALA A 33 2.73 0.43 -5.04
N ASP A 34 3.58 0.88 -5.96
CA ASP A 34 4.24 0.04 -6.98
C ASP A 34 5.25 -0.94 -6.33
N ALA A 35 4.86 -1.52 -5.19
CA ALA A 35 5.70 -2.38 -4.37
C ALA A 35 5.82 -3.81 -4.91
N SER A 36 4.98 -4.19 -5.88
CA SER A 36 5.02 -5.55 -6.41
C SER A 36 5.72 -5.59 -7.76
N ARG A 37 6.90 -6.23 -7.83
CA ARG A 37 7.61 -6.47 -9.09
C ARG A 37 6.67 -7.10 -10.10
N SER A 38 6.59 -6.54 -11.31
CA SER A 38 5.80 -7.13 -12.38
C SER A 38 6.39 -8.47 -12.81
N ALA A 39 5.55 -9.39 -13.34
CA ALA A 39 6.04 -10.66 -13.87
C ALA A 39 7.12 -10.45 -14.93
N TRP A 40 7.01 -9.41 -15.74
CA TRP A 40 8.01 -9.04 -16.74
C TRP A 40 9.34 -8.60 -16.11
N SER A 41 9.33 -7.84 -15.01
CA SER A 41 10.56 -7.44 -14.34
C SER A 41 11.30 -8.64 -13.72
N ILE A 42 10.57 -9.66 -13.28
CA ILE A 42 11.14 -10.92 -12.78
C ILE A 42 11.85 -11.66 -13.91
N VAL A 43 11.18 -11.85 -15.03
CA VAL A 43 11.78 -12.52 -16.23
C VAL A 43 12.99 -11.76 -16.69
N ARG A 44 12.88 -10.43 -16.82
CA ARG A 44 14.00 -9.59 -17.27
C ARG A 44 15.21 -9.69 -16.33
N ALA A 45 15.00 -9.68 -15.03
CA ALA A 45 16.08 -9.78 -14.03
C ALA A 45 16.78 -11.14 -14.07
N ASN A 46 16.08 -12.21 -14.41
CA ASN A 46 16.63 -13.56 -14.48
C ASN A 46 17.26 -13.88 -15.86
N VAL A 47 16.77 -13.27 -16.94
CA VAL A 47 17.25 -13.52 -18.31
C VAL A 47 18.42 -12.60 -18.66
N PHE A 48 18.30 -11.30 -18.42
CA PHE A 48 19.28 -10.28 -18.80
C PHE A 48 20.31 -10.01 -17.70
N THR A 49 20.99 -11.06 -17.24
CA THR A 49 22.15 -10.94 -16.36
C THR A 49 23.43 -10.83 -17.20
N LEU A 50 24.47 -10.21 -16.65
CA LEU A 50 25.79 -10.14 -17.30
C LEU A 50 26.31 -11.56 -17.61
N PHE A 51 26.10 -12.51 -16.68
CA PHE A 51 26.49 -13.90 -16.87
C PHE A 51 25.76 -14.52 -18.09
N ASN A 52 24.45 -14.40 -18.16
CA ASN A 52 23.68 -14.92 -19.29
C ASN A 52 24.06 -14.26 -20.60
N ALA A 53 24.36 -12.95 -20.60
CA ALA A 53 24.81 -12.24 -21.81
C ALA A 53 26.11 -12.82 -22.35
N ILE A 54 27.08 -13.11 -21.47
CA ILE A 54 28.35 -13.75 -21.85
C ILE A 54 28.11 -15.16 -22.41
N VAL A 55 27.31 -15.96 -21.70
CA VAL A 55 26.97 -17.33 -22.12
C VAL A 55 26.28 -17.35 -23.46
N PHE A 56 25.30 -16.47 -23.70
CA PHE A 56 24.60 -16.38 -24.97
C PHE A 56 25.49 -15.88 -26.11
N ALA A 57 26.43 -14.96 -25.83
CA ALA A 57 27.42 -14.53 -26.80
C ALA A 57 28.33 -15.70 -27.20
N CYS A 58 28.89 -16.44 -26.25
CA CYS A 58 29.71 -17.63 -26.52
C CYS A 58 28.90 -18.73 -27.25
N PHE A 59 27.64 -18.97 -26.85
CA PHE A 59 26.74 -19.88 -27.55
C PHE A 59 26.57 -19.50 -29.00
N GLY A 60 26.29 -18.21 -29.29
CA GLY A 60 26.13 -17.70 -30.65
C GLY A 60 27.41 -17.85 -31.51
N ILE A 61 28.56 -17.56 -30.95
CA ILE A 61 29.86 -17.73 -31.61
C ILE A 61 30.12 -19.20 -32.00
N LEU A 62 29.92 -20.11 -31.02
CA LEU A 62 30.12 -21.55 -31.29
C LEU A 62 29.15 -22.11 -32.32
N PHE A 63 27.90 -21.61 -32.30
CA PHE A 63 26.90 -21.98 -33.28
C PHE A 63 27.27 -21.54 -34.71
N VAL A 64 27.77 -20.31 -34.87
CA VAL A 64 28.23 -19.77 -36.17
C VAL A 64 29.45 -20.54 -36.72
N ILE A 65 30.39 -20.97 -35.84
CA ILE A 65 31.57 -21.76 -36.21
C ILE A 65 31.19 -23.23 -36.53
N GLY A 66 29.92 -23.64 -36.32
CA GLY A 66 29.48 -25.01 -36.59
C GLY A 66 29.79 -26.00 -35.48
N ARG A 67 30.26 -25.53 -34.32
CA ARG A 67 30.56 -26.36 -33.14
C ARG A 67 29.36 -26.49 -32.20
N TRP A 68 28.24 -26.89 -32.73
CA TRP A 68 26.96 -26.95 -31.98
C TRP A 68 26.97 -27.90 -30.77
N GLN A 69 27.83 -28.94 -30.81
CA GLN A 69 27.99 -29.89 -29.70
C GLN A 69 28.58 -29.20 -28.47
N ASP A 70 29.55 -28.29 -28.70
CA ASP A 70 30.19 -27.52 -27.63
C ASP A 70 29.27 -26.39 -27.12
N ALA A 71 28.25 -26.02 -27.88
CA ALA A 71 27.27 -25.00 -27.53
C ALA A 71 26.17 -25.51 -26.58
N LEU A 72 26.10 -26.82 -26.30
CA LEU A 72 25.06 -27.41 -25.44
C LEU A 72 24.98 -26.82 -24.04
N PHE A 73 26.10 -26.25 -23.52
CA PHE A 73 26.10 -25.56 -22.26
C PHE A 73 25.17 -24.34 -22.20
N GLY A 74 24.85 -23.74 -23.36
CA GLY A 74 23.91 -22.64 -23.45
C GLY A 74 22.49 -23.03 -23.00
N PHE A 75 22.10 -24.29 -23.14
CA PHE A 75 20.81 -24.78 -22.64
C PHE A 75 20.76 -24.79 -21.10
N ALA A 76 21.90 -24.94 -20.42
CA ALA A 76 21.97 -24.84 -18.98
C ALA A 76 21.64 -23.41 -18.49
N ALA A 77 22.08 -22.38 -19.23
CA ALA A 77 21.73 -20.99 -18.92
C ALA A 77 20.23 -20.72 -19.10
N ILE A 78 19.64 -21.27 -20.16
CA ILE A 78 18.18 -21.18 -20.39
C ILE A 78 17.44 -21.90 -19.25
N GLY A 79 17.85 -23.11 -18.90
CA GLY A 79 17.29 -23.86 -17.78
C GLY A 79 17.34 -23.09 -16.45
N ASN A 80 18.51 -22.49 -16.13
CA ASN A 80 18.66 -21.67 -14.96
C ASN A 80 17.74 -20.43 -14.96
N ALA A 81 17.64 -19.74 -16.09
CA ALA A 81 16.75 -18.57 -16.19
C ALA A 81 15.27 -18.95 -16.02
N VAL A 82 14.85 -20.08 -16.57
CA VAL A 82 13.46 -20.61 -16.43
C VAL A 82 13.20 -21.01 -14.98
N ILE A 83 14.10 -21.79 -14.38
CA ILE A 83 13.95 -22.23 -12.98
C ILE A 83 13.94 -21.04 -12.05
N GLY A 84 14.87 -20.09 -12.20
CA GLY A 84 14.95 -18.87 -11.37
C GLY A 84 13.67 -18.04 -11.47
N SER A 85 13.18 -17.79 -12.70
CA SER A 85 11.93 -17.07 -12.92
C SER A 85 10.72 -17.78 -12.30
N PHE A 86 10.66 -19.10 -12.41
CA PHE A 86 9.58 -19.90 -11.82
C PHE A 86 9.59 -19.87 -10.30
N GLN A 87 10.77 -20.01 -9.68
CA GLN A 87 10.94 -19.96 -8.23
C GLN A 87 10.54 -18.59 -7.68
N GLU A 88 11.02 -17.50 -8.31
CA GLU A 88 10.68 -16.14 -7.90
C GLU A 88 9.19 -15.84 -8.06
N PHE A 89 8.58 -16.32 -9.14
CA PHE A 89 7.15 -16.18 -9.35
C PHE A 89 6.31 -16.94 -8.32
N ARG A 90 6.76 -18.16 -7.94
CA ARG A 90 6.12 -18.95 -6.88
C ARG A 90 6.27 -18.27 -5.52
N ALA A 91 7.46 -17.76 -5.20
CA ALA A 91 7.72 -17.02 -3.96
C ALA A 91 6.85 -15.75 -3.89
N LYS A 92 6.77 -14.98 -4.98
CA LYS A 92 5.90 -13.83 -5.08
C LYS A 92 4.44 -14.16 -4.79
N ARG A 93 3.89 -15.22 -5.43
CA ARG A 93 2.50 -15.63 -5.19
C ARG A 93 2.24 -16.02 -3.74
N ALA A 94 3.22 -16.65 -3.07
CA ALA A 94 3.10 -16.99 -1.67
C ALA A 94 3.06 -15.75 -0.77
N LEU A 95 3.93 -14.77 -1.05
CA LEU A 95 3.95 -13.48 -0.34
C LEU A 95 2.67 -12.67 -0.58
N ASP A 96 2.19 -12.60 -1.83
CA ASP A 96 0.94 -11.90 -2.17
C ASP A 96 -0.27 -12.51 -1.42
N ARG A 97 -0.31 -13.85 -1.27
CA ARG A 97 -1.37 -14.51 -0.47
C ARG A 97 -1.28 -14.16 1.02
N LEU A 98 -0.09 -14.13 1.60
CA LEU A 98 0.11 -13.75 3.00
C LEU A 98 -0.24 -12.28 3.23
N ALA A 99 0.11 -11.39 2.31
CA ALA A 99 -0.25 -9.98 2.37
C ALA A 99 -1.77 -9.77 2.39
N LEU A 100 -2.53 -10.54 1.59
CA LEU A 100 -3.99 -10.49 1.59
C LEU A 100 -4.61 -10.98 2.90
N LEU A 101 -4.00 -11.98 3.56
CA LEU A 101 -4.50 -12.50 4.84
C LEU A 101 -4.24 -11.56 6.02
N ASN A 102 -3.19 -10.75 5.93
CA ASN A 102 -2.78 -9.81 6.97
C ASN A 102 -3.07 -8.34 6.59
N ALA A 103 -3.85 -8.10 5.54
CA ALA A 103 -4.23 -6.75 5.17
C ALA A 103 -5.01 -6.11 6.33
N ALA A 104 -4.44 -5.07 6.93
CA ALA A 104 -5.14 -4.27 7.92
C ALA A 104 -6.47 -3.78 7.31
N GLN A 105 -7.57 -3.89 8.07
CA GLN A 105 -8.85 -3.34 7.67
C GLN A 105 -9.03 -1.98 8.34
N ALA A 106 -9.63 -1.04 7.62
CA ALA A 106 -10.04 0.23 8.19
C ALA A 106 -11.47 0.11 8.72
N ARG A 107 -11.70 0.51 9.98
CA ARG A 107 -13.05 0.63 10.50
C ARG A 107 -13.57 2.02 10.22
N VAL A 108 -14.67 2.10 9.51
CA VAL A 108 -15.35 3.36 9.19
C VAL A 108 -16.79 3.33 9.66
N ARG A 109 -17.35 4.49 9.93
CA ARG A 109 -18.78 4.64 10.19
C ARG A 109 -19.46 5.21 8.95
N ARG A 110 -20.39 4.45 8.39
CA ARG A 110 -21.22 4.82 7.24
C ARG A 110 -22.67 4.44 7.52
N ASP A 111 -23.62 5.29 7.16
CA ASP A 111 -25.06 5.07 7.42
C ASP A 111 -25.39 4.72 8.88
N GLY A 112 -24.63 5.26 9.84
CA GLY A 112 -24.78 4.98 11.27
C GLY A 112 -24.23 3.65 11.75
N ALA A 113 -23.70 2.80 10.86
CA ALA A 113 -23.11 1.50 11.19
C ALA A 113 -21.58 1.53 11.07
N GLU A 114 -20.90 0.72 11.90
CA GLU A 114 -19.47 0.47 11.76
C GLU A 114 -19.26 -0.64 10.72
N VAL A 115 -18.40 -0.38 9.74
CA VAL A 115 -18.08 -1.30 8.65
C VAL A 115 -16.56 -1.41 8.53
N GLU A 116 -16.05 -2.62 8.34
CA GLU A 116 -14.65 -2.87 8.02
C GLU A 116 -14.48 -2.87 6.50
N ILE A 117 -13.55 -2.05 6.00
CA ILE A 117 -13.27 -1.91 4.58
C ILE A 117 -11.75 -1.95 4.34
N PRO A 118 -11.30 -2.33 3.14
CA PRO A 118 -9.90 -2.18 2.76
C PRO A 118 -9.45 -0.72 2.90
N PRO A 119 -8.22 -0.43 3.37
CA PRO A 119 -7.71 0.93 3.49
C PRO A 119 -7.79 1.74 2.20
N GLY A 120 -7.66 1.10 1.04
CA GLY A 120 -7.79 1.73 -0.27
C GLY A 120 -9.20 2.18 -0.65
N GLU A 121 -10.24 1.76 0.09
CA GLU A 121 -11.64 2.15 -0.13
C GLU A 121 -12.10 3.26 0.82
N VAL A 122 -11.23 3.73 1.70
CA VAL A 122 -11.48 4.90 2.55
C VAL A 122 -11.57 6.14 1.66
N VAL A 123 -12.56 6.98 1.91
CA VAL A 123 -12.76 8.24 1.17
C VAL A 123 -12.60 9.45 2.08
N GLU A 124 -12.36 10.61 1.49
CA GLU A 124 -12.36 11.89 2.22
C GLU A 124 -13.69 12.11 2.94
N ASP A 125 -13.64 12.67 4.14
CA ASP A 125 -14.76 12.86 5.09
C ASP A 125 -15.32 11.55 5.69
N ASP A 126 -14.78 10.37 5.43
CA ASP A 126 -15.13 9.17 6.20
C ASP A 126 -14.85 9.38 7.69
N ILE A 127 -15.66 8.77 8.53
CA ILE A 127 -15.40 8.73 9.96
C ILE A 127 -14.71 7.41 10.31
N LEU A 128 -13.39 7.50 10.57
CA LEU A 128 -12.61 6.37 11.08
C LEU A 128 -13.03 6.08 12.53
N VAL A 129 -13.18 4.81 12.86
CA VAL A 129 -13.31 4.34 14.24
C VAL A 129 -11.97 3.75 14.64
N LEU A 130 -11.30 4.40 15.60
CA LEU A 130 -9.95 4.09 16.03
C LEU A 130 -9.95 3.33 17.34
N ARG A 131 -9.26 2.19 17.38
CA ARG A 131 -9.08 1.35 18.59
C ARG A 131 -7.61 0.95 18.71
N ALA A 132 -7.18 0.63 19.91
CA ALA A 132 -5.82 0.16 20.17
C ALA A 132 -5.47 -1.04 19.25
N GLY A 133 -4.32 -0.95 18.58
CA GLY A 133 -3.85 -1.90 17.57
C GLY A 133 -4.21 -1.54 16.13
N ASP A 134 -5.09 -0.56 15.91
CA ASP A 134 -5.45 -0.14 14.54
C ASP A 134 -4.35 0.71 13.92
N GLN A 135 -4.08 0.48 12.63
CA GLN A 135 -3.26 1.36 11.82
C GLN A 135 -4.16 2.41 11.17
N ILE A 136 -3.73 3.67 11.19
CA ILE A 136 -4.45 4.80 10.61
C ILE A 136 -4.23 4.79 9.09
N PRO A 137 -5.30 4.62 8.27
CA PRO A 137 -5.17 4.39 6.83
C PRO A 137 -4.97 5.68 6.02
N ALA A 138 -5.43 6.81 6.55
CA ALA A 138 -5.43 8.12 5.87
C ALA A 138 -5.28 9.23 6.91
N ASP A 139 -4.83 10.41 6.52
CA ASP A 139 -4.74 11.54 7.44
C ASP A 139 -6.14 11.96 7.87
N ALA A 140 -6.31 12.22 9.16
CA ALA A 140 -7.62 12.52 9.72
C ALA A 140 -7.53 13.50 10.89
N GLU A 141 -8.64 14.18 11.19
CA GLU A 141 -8.81 15.03 12.37
C GLU A 141 -9.66 14.30 13.39
N VAL A 142 -9.17 14.21 14.63
CA VAL A 142 -9.88 13.58 15.74
C VAL A 142 -11.14 14.35 16.08
N VAL A 143 -12.28 13.67 16.06
CA VAL A 143 -13.58 14.23 16.43
C VAL A 143 -13.94 13.89 17.87
N THR A 144 -13.66 12.66 18.30
CA THR A 144 -13.85 12.21 19.67
C THR A 144 -12.66 11.35 20.09
N ALA A 145 -12.25 11.46 21.36
CA ALA A 145 -11.16 10.69 21.93
C ALA A 145 -11.49 10.28 23.38
N ARG A 146 -11.08 9.07 23.74
CA ARG A 146 -11.08 8.55 25.12
C ARG A 146 -9.75 7.91 25.43
N GLY A 147 -8.80 8.70 25.96
CA GLY A 147 -7.43 8.25 26.21
C GLY A 147 -6.71 7.80 24.95
N LEU A 148 -7.01 8.42 23.81
CA LEU A 148 -6.45 8.05 22.52
C LEU A 148 -4.97 8.43 22.47
N GLN A 149 -4.10 7.43 22.32
CA GLN A 149 -2.66 7.59 22.14
C GLN A 149 -2.22 6.97 20.80
N VAL A 150 -1.40 7.69 20.06
CA VAL A 150 -0.96 7.30 18.73
C VAL A 150 0.56 7.30 18.67
N ASP A 151 1.13 6.20 18.19
CA ASP A 151 2.56 6.08 17.88
C ASP A 151 2.80 6.57 16.46
N GLU A 152 3.55 7.66 16.35
CA GLU A 152 3.97 8.30 15.10
C GLU A 152 5.47 8.08 14.81
N SER A 153 6.14 7.20 15.55
CA SER A 153 7.60 6.99 15.49
C SER A 153 8.12 6.61 14.11
N MET A 154 7.34 5.83 13.37
CA MET A 154 7.68 5.45 11.98
C MET A 154 7.71 6.64 11.02
N LEU A 155 7.09 7.75 11.37
CA LEU A 155 6.95 8.95 10.53
C LEU A 155 7.86 10.09 11.01
N THR A 156 7.93 10.28 12.33
CA THR A 156 8.64 11.40 12.95
C THR A 156 10.01 11.00 13.49
N GLY A 157 10.23 9.71 13.76
CA GLY A 157 11.41 9.18 14.43
C GLY A 157 11.40 9.36 15.96
N GLU A 158 10.35 9.95 16.54
CA GLU A 158 10.17 10.10 17.97
C GLU A 158 9.45 8.88 18.55
N SER A 159 10.03 8.26 19.59
CA SER A 159 9.56 6.96 20.10
C SER A 159 8.38 7.06 21.08
N ASP A 160 7.98 8.26 21.49
CA ASP A 160 6.94 8.45 22.48
C ASP A 160 5.56 8.52 21.82
N ALA A 161 4.60 7.77 22.38
CA ALA A 161 3.21 7.86 21.95
C ALA A 161 2.62 9.23 22.31
N VAL A 162 1.88 9.83 21.39
CA VAL A 162 1.31 11.16 21.51
C VAL A 162 -0.17 11.07 21.89
N ASP A 163 -0.56 11.78 22.95
CA ASP A 163 -1.97 11.94 23.32
C ASP A 163 -2.71 12.76 22.25
N LYS A 164 -3.81 12.24 21.76
CA LYS A 164 -4.66 12.89 20.76
C LYS A 164 -5.99 13.30 21.38
N LEU A 165 -6.30 14.58 21.25
CA LEU A 165 -7.53 15.20 21.71
C LEU A 165 -8.42 15.57 20.52
N PRO A 166 -9.73 15.81 20.70
CA PRO A 166 -10.56 16.37 19.65
C PRO A 166 -9.95 17.62 19.01
N GLY A 167 -9.88 17.66 17.67
CA GLY A 167 -9.18 18.67 16.89
C GLY A 167 -7.70 18.35 16.59
N SER A 168 -7.12 17.29 17.18
CA SER A 168 -5.76 16.85 16.84
C SER A 168 -5.74 16.17 15.48
N GLU A 169 -4.67 16.40 14.72
CA GLU A 169 -4.40 15.63 13.48
C GLU A 169 -3.80 14.27 13.84
N VAL A 170 -4.21 13.22 13.12
CA VAL A 170 -3.59 11.90 13.11
C VAL A 170 -3.15 11.57 11.70
N LEU A 171 -1.94 11.02 11.58
CA LEU A 171 -1.27 10.83 10.30
C LEU A 171 -1.43 9.39 9.80
N SER A 172 -1.59 9.24 8.48
CA SER A 172 -1.59 7.93 7.82
C SER A 172 -0.28 7.19 8.11
N GLY A 173 -0.40 5.88 8.37
CA GLY A 173 0.76 5.03 8.70
C GLY A 173 1.09 4.92 10.18
N SER A 174 0.57 5.81 11.05
CA SER A 174 0.71 5.70 12.50
C SER A 174 -0.20 4.62 13.09
N ILE A 175 0.07 4.22 14.34
CA ILE A 175 -0.61 3.12 15.02
C ILE A 175 -1.24 3.63 16.31
N VAL A 176 -2.50 3.28 16.56
CA VAL A 176 -3.16 3.53 17.84
C VAL A 176 -2.62 2.56 18.88
N VAL A 177 -1.96 3.08 19.92
CA VAL A 177 -1.35 2.24 20.98
C VAL A 177 -2.25 2.09 22.21
N ALA A 178 -3.10 3.07 22.46
CA ALA A 178 -4.05 3.02 23.59
C ALA A 178 -5.31 3.84 23.32
N GLY A 179 -6.37 3.54 24.07
CA GLY A 179 -7.63 4.26 24.00
C GLY A 179 -8.48 3.95 22.77
N GLU A 180 -9.46 4.80 22.56
CA GLU A 180 -10.39 4.74 21.42
C GLU A 180 -10.81 6.13 20.99
N GLY A 181 -11.24 6.28 19.73
CA GLY A 181 -11.72 7.55 19.21
C GLY A 181 -12.37 7.44 17.85
N ALA A 182 -12.86 8.58 17.38
CA ALA A 182 -13.31 8.72 16.00
C ALA A 182 -12.59 9.92 15.37
N ALA A 183 -12.19 9.77 14.12
CA ALA A 183 -11.51 10.82 13.36
C ALA A 183 -12.13 10.97 11.97
N ARG A 184 -12.23 12.20 11.47
CA ARG A 184 -12.70 12.49 10.13
C ARG A 184 -11.52 12.54 9.18
N VAL A 185 -11.58 11.77 8.10
CA VAL A 185 -10.56 11.76 7.06
C VAL A 185 -10.47 13.12 6.36
N THR A 186 -9.25 13.65 6.28
CA THR A 186 -8.96 14.97 5.68
C THR A 186 -8.16 14.87 4.39
N LYS A 187 -7.26 13.86 4.27
CA LYS A 187 -6.42 13.66 3.07
C LYS A 187 -6.34 12.16 2.77
N VAL A 188 -6.41 11.84 1.49
CA VAL A 188 -6.42 10.46 0.98
C VAL A 188 -5.45 10.29 -0.19
N GLY A 189 -5.11 9.05 -0.51
CA GLY A 189 -4.28 8.71 -1.68
C GLY A 189 -2.93 9.39 -1.67
N ALA A 190 -2.54 10.02 -2.78
CA ALA A 190 -1.24 10.67 -2.94
C ALA A 190 -1.01 11.85 -1.97
N ASP A 191 -2.09 12.48 -1.49
CA ASP A 191 -2.01 13.64 -0.60
C ASP A 191 -1.83 13.25 0.87
N SER A 192 -1.99 11.97 1.22
CA SER A 192 -1.75 11.48 2.58
C SER A 192 -0.29 11.57 2.96
N TYR A 193 -0.02 11.77 4.24
CA TYR A 193 1.34 11.97 4.77
C TYR A 193 2.27 10.80 4.45
N ALA A 194 1.84 9.57 4.70
CA ALA A 194 2.64 8.38 4.44
C ALA A 194 3.05 8.24 2.97
N ASN A 195 2.14 8.57 2.03
CA ASN A 195 2.42 8.46 0.61
C ASN A 195 3.36 9.56 0.12
N ARG A 196 3.16 10.80 0.59
CA ARG A 196 4.09 11.89 0.29
C ARG A 196 5.49 11.60 0.82
N PHE A 197 5.59 11.09 2.05
CA PHE A 197 6.87 10.71 2.65
C PHE A 197 7.56 9.59 1.85
N ALA A 198 6.80 8.56 1.44
CA ALA A 198 7.32 7.48 0.61
C ALA A 198 7.80 7.95 -0.76
N ASP A 199 7.11 8.92 -1.38
CA ASP A 199 7.50 9.47 -2.67
C ASP A 199 8.72 10.41 -2.57
N GLU A 200 8.89 11.12 -1.47
CA GLU A 200 10.11 11.87 -1.19
C GLU A 200 11.32 10.95 -0.99
N ALA A 201 11.15 9.85 -0.24
CA ALA A 201 12.20 8.86 -0.02
C ALA A 201 12.69 8.17 -1.31
N LYS A 202 11.83 8.05 -2.34
CA LYS A 202 12.22 7.48 -3.65
C LYS A 202 13.06 8.42 -4.52
N LYS A 203 13.10 9.72 -4.21
CA LYS A 203 13.86 10.72 -4.97
C LYS A 203 15.35 10.77 -4.61
N PHE A 204 15.73 10.11 -3.52
CA PHE A 204 17.11 9.94 -3.05
C PHE A 204 17.64 8.54 -3.35
#